data_d6f96db3a9daaec23a4eae77d4843ef1
#
_entry.id   d6f96db3a9daaec23a4eae77d4843ef1
#
_cell.length_a   1.000
_cell.length_b   1.000
_cell.length_c   1.000
_cell.angle_alpha   90.00
_cell.angle_beta   90.00
_cell.angle_gamma   90.00
#
_symmetry.space_group_name_H-M   'P 1'
#
loop_
_entity.id
_entity.type
_entity.pdbx_description
1 polymer ?
#
loop_
_entity_poly.entity_id
_entity_poly.type
_entity_poly.pdbx_seq_one_letter_code
_entity_poly.pdbx_strand_id
1 'polypeptide(L)'
;MKKKFSRREFIAGTGAAAIGIVSGIPAVGLGMASSKKPSLKRKRVLRVAHLTDIHVQPEGAAPEGMARALRSVQSLEDRPDVIFTGGDSVMDSLEADRARTKAQWDVFQSVLKKECSLPVFHCIGNHDVWGWGLDDERVKADRLYGKQWAVLEFGLKNRYYSFDKAGWHFIVLDSTYQVDTTDPEESCYTGKLDEEQFEWLKGELSGTDSAVPICVLSHIPIICFCAFLDGDNEKSGDWVVPGAWMHIDARRIKDLFLGHKNVRLCLSGHMHMRDEVEFLGVKYLCDGAVSGGWWKGNHYEFPPGYVVVDLYNDGTSRSEYITYKWKEAT
;
A
#
# COMPACT_ATOMS: atom_id res chain seq x y z
N MET A 1 1.26 -37.14 0.67
CA MET A 1 2.68 -37.39 0.30
C MET A 1 3.05 -36.40 -0.80
N LYS A 2 3.80 -35.33 -0.48
CA LYS A 2 4.32 -34.37 -1.46
C LYS A 2 5.61 -34.93 -2.06
N LYS A 3 5.67 -35.17 -3.38
CA LYS A 3 6.88 -35.57 -4.09
C LYS A 3 7.91 -34.43 -4.02
N LYS A 4 9.03 -34.67 -3.36
CA LYS A 4 10.21 -33.76 -3.42
C LYS A 4 10.91 -33.97 -4.76
N PHE A 5 10.96 -32.93 -5.60
CA PHE A 5 11.77 -32.93 -6.81
C PHE A 5 13.24 -32.77 -6.44
N SER A 6 14.13 -33.63 -6.99
CA SER A 6 15.57 -33.52 -6.76
C SER A 6 16.21 -32.55 -7.74
N ARG A 7 17.33 -31.90 -7.32
CA ARG A 7 18.10 -30.98 -8.16
C ARG A 7 18.56 -31.61 -9.50
N ARG A 8 18.62 -32.93 -9.60
CA ARG A 8 19.03 -33.65 -10.84
C ARG A 8 17.93 -33.68 -11.91
N GLU A 9 16.66 -33.60 -11.52
CA GLU A 9 15.54 -33.62 -12.47
C GLU A 9 15.34 -32.26 -13.18
N PHE A 10 15.86 -31.18 -12.60
CA PHE A 10 15.79 -29.86 -13.19
C PHE A 10 16.79 -29.62 -14.33
N ILE A 11 17.92 -30.35 -14.34
CA ILE A 11 19.00 -30.16 -15.32
C ILE A 11 18.81 -31.03 -16.58
N ALA A 12 17.94 -32.05 -16.55
CA ALA A 12 17.72 -32.96 -17.67
C ALA A 12 16.79 -32.44 -18.77
N GLY A 13 16.19 -31.25 -18.61
CA GLY A 13 15.19 -30.66 -19.52
C GLY A 13 15.74 -29.74 -20.62
N THR A 14 17.05 -29.41 -20.64
CA THR A 14 17.66 -28.55 -21.67
C THR A 14 18.63 -29.31 -22.54
N GLY A 15 18.09 -30.06 -23.49
CA GLY A 15 18.83 -30.85 -24.49
C GLY A 15 18.53 -30.40 -25.90
N ALA A 16 19.54 -29.80 -26.53
CA ALA A 16 19.87 -29.78 -27.96
C ALA A 16 18.79 -29.38 -28.98
N ALA A 17 18.82 -28.13 -29.42
CA ALA A 17 18.34 -27.74 -30.73
C ALA A 17 19.52 -27.70 -31.72
N ALA A 18 19.50 -28.59 -32.71
CA ALA A 18 20.48 -28.68 -33.77
C ALA A 18 20.38 -27.49 -34.73
N ILE A 19 21.52 -26.89 -35.04
CA ILE A 19 21.67 -25.83 -36.05
C ILE A 19 21.63 -26.45 -37.42
N GLY A 20 20.55 -26.28 -38.17
CA GLY A 20 20.47 -26.55 -39.61
C GLY A 20 20.78 -25.26 -40.38
N ILE A 21 21.90 -25.22 -41.07
CA ILE A 21 22.24 -24.17 -42.03
C ILE A 21 21.45 -24.42 -43.32
N VAL A 22 20.50 -23.54 -43.68
CA VAL A 22 19.91 -23.48 -45.01
C VAL A 22 20.30 -22.15 -45.63
N SER A 23 21.10 -22.20 -46.65
CA SER A 23 21.57 -21.09 -47.47
C SER A 23 20.48 -20.66 -48.47
N GLY A 24 20.26 -19.35 -48.54
CA GLY A 24 19.79 -18.66 -49.75
C GLY A 24 18.30 -18.35 -49.87
N ILE A 25 17.87 -17.22 -49.29
CA ILE A 25 16.72 -16.43 -49.81
C ILE A 25 17.13 -14.94 -49.74
N PRO A 26 16.96 -14.13 -50.81
CA PRO A 26 17.29 -12.71 -50.75
C PRO A 26 16.30 -11.97 -49.85
N ALA A 27 16.80 -11.26 -48.85
CA ALA A 27 16.01 -10.40 -47.99
C ALA A 27 15.49 -9.19 -48.79
N VAL A 28 14.22 -9.21 -49.11
CA VAL A 28 13.48 -7.98 -49.51
C VAL A 28 13.31 -7.18 -48.22
N GLY A 29 14.08 -6.09 -48.09
CA GLY A 29 13.98 -5.17 -46.99
C GLY A 29 12.65 -4.41 -47.02
N LEU A 30 11.66 -4.94 -46.32
CA LEU A 30 10.52 -4.16 -45.88
C LEU A 30 11.01 -3.24 -44.75
N GLY A 31 11.39 -2.02 -45.12
CA GLY A 31 11.64 -0.93 -44.19
C GLY A 31 10.38 -0.67 -43.37
N MET A 32 10.22 -1.33 -42.21
CA MET A 32 9.29 -0.88 -41.21
C MET A 32 9.78 0.48 -40.71
N ALA A 33 9.19 1.54 -41.25
CA ALA A 33 9.32 2.87 -40.69
C ALA A 33 8.76 2.79 -39.26
N SER A 34 9.64 2.64 -38.28
CA SER A 34 9.34 2.86 -36.90
C SER A 34 8.90 4.32 -36.76
N SER A 35 7.59 4.57 -36.76
CA SER A 35 7.05 5.85 -36.38
C SER A 35 7.36 6.06 -34.91
N LYS A 36 8.51 6.68 -34.61
CA LYS A 36 8.77 7.21 -33.28
C LYS A 36 7.62 8.18 -32.97
N LYS A 37 6.66 7.75 -32.16
CA LYS A 37 5.72 8.67 -31.52
C LYS A 37 6.57 9.81 -30.92
N PRO A 38 6.19 11.08 -31.12
CA PRO A 38 6.94 12.18 -30.51
C PRO A 38 7.02 11.91 -29.01
N SER A 39 8.23 11.81 -28.47
CA SER A 39 8.48 11.67 -27.06
C SER A 39 7.90 12.92 -26.39
N LEU A 40 6.75 12.79 -25.75
CA LEU A 40 6.23 13.83 -24.88
C LEU A 40 7.31 14.15 -23.85
N LYS A 41 7.70 15.43 -23.74
CA LYS A 41 8.67 15.85 -22.73
C LYS A 41 8.11 15.43 -21.36
N ARG A 42 8.88 14.62 -20.62
CA ARG A 42 8.53 14.19 -19.27
C ARG A 42 8.26 15.39 -18.39
N LYS A 43 7.05 15.47 -17.82
CA LYS A 43 6.62 16.57 -16.96
C LYS A 43 5.95 15.98 -15.72
N ARG A 44 6.35 16.44 -14.52
CA ARG A 44 5.62 16.15 -13.29
C ARG A 44 4.22 16.76 -13.39
N VAL A 45 3.20 15.97 -13.11
CA VAL A 45 1.78 16.36 -13.15
C VAL A 45 1.14 16.41 -11.78
N LEU A 46 1.69 15.65 -10.82
CA LEU A 46 1.20 15.65 -9.43
C LEU A 46 2.36 15.32 -8.49
N ARG A 47 2.37 15.96 -7.33
CA ARG A 47 3.25 15.65 -6.21
C ARG A 47 2.40 15.27 -5.01
N VAL A 48 2.58 14.05 -4.52
CA VAL A 48 1.80 13.45 -3.44
C VAL A 48 2.67 13.30 -2.21
N ALA A 49 2.16 13.63 -1.01
CA ALA A 49 2.73 13.14 0.23
C ALA A 49 1.93 11.93 0.70
N HIS A 50 2.58 10.77 0.85
CA HIS A 50 1.97 9.55 1.38
C HIS A 50 2.39 9.42 2.85
N LEU A 51 1.40 9.56 3.74
CA LEU A 51 1.51 9.49 5.19
C LEU A 51 0.78 8.23 5.65
N THR A 52 1.51 7.22 6.03
CA THR A 52 0.95 5.95 6.51
C THR A 52 1.34 5.69 7.95
N ASP A 53 0.59 4.85 8.65
CA ASP A 53 0.93 4.37 9.99
C ASP A 53 1.14 5.53 10.97
N ILE A 54 0.14 6.42 11.03
CA ILE A 54 0.16 7.62 11.89
C ILE A 54 0.00 7.22 13.36
N HIS A 55 -0.86 6.23 13.64
CA HIS A 55 -1.10 5.71 14.97
C HIS A 55 -1.33 6.79 16.02
N VAL A 56 -2.23 7.76 15.73
CA VAL A 56 -2.51 8.83 16.68
C VAL A 56 -3.39 8.34 17.83
N GLN A 57 -3.11 8.85 19.02
CA GLN A 57 -3.90 8.62 20.23
C GLN A 57 -3.87 9.88 21.12
N PRO A 58 -4.80 10.02 22.10
CA PRO A 58 -4.85 11.20 22.95
C PRO A 58 -3.61 11.43 23.80
N GLU A 59 -2.92 10.35 24.20
CA GLU A 59 -1.83 10.39 25.14
C GLU A 59 -0.46 10.52 24.46
N GLY A 60 0.51 10.91 25.25
CA GLY A 60 1.92 10.93 24.88
C GLY A 60 2.22 11.92 23.75
N ALA A 61 3.14 11.53 22.91
CA ALA A 61 3.70 12.36 21.88
C ALA A 61 2.94 12.31 20.54
N ALA A 62 1.97 11.40 20.39
CA ALA A 62 1.31 11.12 19.13
C ALA A 62 0.58 12.33 18.51
N PRO A 63 -0.20 13.15 19.26
CA PRO A 63 -0.87 14.31 18.65
C PRO A 63 0.11 15.35 18.10
N GLU A 64 1.17 15.67 18.84
CA GLU A 64 2.20 16.62 18.38
C GLU A 64 3.04 16.00 17.25
N GLY A 65 3.30 14.69 17.28
CA GLY A 65 3.98 13.99 16.21
C GLY A 65 3.25 14.08 14.90
N MET A 66 1.96 13.76 14.87
CA MET A 66 1.10 13.92 13.71
C MET A 66 1.07 15.38 13.22
N ALA A 67 0.88 16.34 14.14
CA ALA A 67 0.88 17.76 13.81
C ALA A 67 2.19 18.20 13.16
N ARG A 68 3.32 17.73 13.69
CA ARG A 68 4.65 18.03 13.16
C ARG A 68 4.88 17.42 11.77
N ALA A 69 4.43 16.18 11.55
CA ALA A 69 4.49 15.57 10.22
C ALA A 69 3.69 16.37 9.19
N LEU A 70 2.46 16.77 9.51
CA LEU A 70 1.60 17.59 8.64
C LEU A 70 2.22 18.97 8.35
N ARG A 71 2.81 19.63 9.35
CA ARG A 71 3.53 20.89 9.15
C ARG A 71 4.77 20.69 8.28
N SER A 72 5.51 19.60 8.50
CA SER A 72 6.68 19.25 7.69
C SER A 72 6.32 19.11 6.21
N VAL A 73 5.28 18.35 5.88
CA VAL A 73 4.78 18.21 4.49
C VAL A 73 4.52 19.56 3.85
N GLN A 74 3.87 20.46 4.57
CA GLN A 74 3.41 21.75 4.04
C GLN A 74 4.51 22.81 4.01
N SER A 75 5.63 22.58 4.71
CA SER A 75 6.79 23.47 4.75
C SER A 75 7.89 23.09 3.75
N LEU A 76 7.72 22.02 2.98
CA LEU A 76 8.66 21.67 1.92
C LEU A 76 8.72 22.81 0.88
N GLU A 77 9.92 23.13 0.42
CA GLU A 77 10.14 24.15 -0.62
C GLU A 77 9.31 23.81 -1.88
N ASP A 78 9.35 22.57 -2.31
CA ASP A 78 8.50 22.03 -3.35
C ASP A 78 7.35 21.25 -2.68
N ARG A 79 6.30 22.01 -2.34
CA ARG A 79 5.16 21.52 -1.55
C ARG A 79 4.34 20.49 -2.34
N PRO A 80 3.90 19.37 -1.72
CA PRO A 80 2.94 18.46 -2.32
C PRO A 80 1.61 19.12 -2.64
N ASP A 81 0.95 18.62 -3.69
CA ASP A 81 -0.39 19.05 -4.10
C ASP A 81 -1.49 18.44 -3.25
N VAL A 82 -1.23 17.25 -2.68
CA VAL A 82 -2.21 16.40 -2.00
C VAL A 82 -1.53 15.47 -1.00
N ILE A 83 -2.26 15.09 0.04
CA ILE A 83 -1.88 14.05 0.99
C ILE A 83 -2.72 12.78 0.73
N PHE A 84 -2.06 11.63 0.71
CA PHE A 84 -2.71 10.34 0.85
C PHE A 84 -2.39 9.77 2.24
N THR A 85 -3.42 9.44 3.05
CA THR A 85 -3.19 8.67 4.27
C THR A 85 -3.26 7.18 3.93
N GLY A 86 -2.20 6.47 4.25
CA GLY A 86 -1.99 5.07 3.83
C GLY A 86 -2.63 4.03 4.75
N GLY A 87 -3.50 4.43 5.68
CA GLY A 87 -4.08 3.55 6.70
C GLY A 87 -3.39 3.69 8.05
N ASP A 88 -3.93 3.03 9.06
CA ASP A 88 -3.50 3.07 10.46
C ASP A 88 -3.38 4.50 10.98
N SER A 89 -4.48 5.23 10.81
CA SER A 89 -4.60 6.63 11.23
C SER A 89 -4.66 6.77 12.73
N VAL A 90 -5.34 5.84 13.42
CA VAL A 90 -5.45 5.79 14.88
C VAL A 90 -4.57 4.69 15.47
N MET A 91 -4.27 4.78 16.77
CA MET A 91 -3.34 3.86 17.43
C MET A 91 -3.85 2.43 17.40
N ASP A 92 -5.10 2.22 17.76
CA ASP A 92 -5.74 0.92 17.73
C ASP A 92 -7.26 1.03 17.96
N SER A 93 -8.03 0.52 17.01
CA SER A 93 -9.47 0.32 17.15
C SER A 93 -9.86 -1.15 17.22
N LEU A 94 -8.95 -2.08 16.85
CA LEU A 94 -9.26 -3.51 16.81
C LEU A 94 -9.74 -4.04 18.16
N GLU A 95 -9.02 -3.71 19.22
CA GLU A 95 -9.25 -4.18 20.58
C GLU A 95 -9.73 -3.08 21.53
N ALA A 96 -9.82 -1.85 21.05
CA ALA A 96 -10.25 -0.73 21.86
C ALA A 96 -11.77 -0.71 22.07
N ASP A 97 -12.19 -0.33 23.26
CA ASP A 97 -13.60 -0.05 23.51
C ASP A 97 -14.09 1.18 22.72
N ARG A 98 -15.42 1.37 22.71
CA ARG A 98 -16.05 2.44 21.94
C ARG A 98 -15.60 3.85 22.37
N ALA A 99 -15.37 4.07 23.65
CA ALA A 99 -14.98 5.39 24.18
C ALA A 99 -13.52 5.68 23.79
N ARG A 100 -12.66 4.69 23.89
CA ARG A 100 -11.25 4.78 23.49
C ARG A 100 -11.11 5.01 21.99
N THR A 101 -11.81 4.24 21.18
CA THR A 101 -11.82 4.39 19.72
C THR A 101 -12.27 5.81 19.33
N LYS A 102 -13.38 6.29 19.93
CA LYS A 102 -13.84 7.66 19.68
C LYS A 102 -12.81 8.71 20.04
N ALA A 103 -12.16 8.58 21.19
CA ALA A 103 -11.15 9.55 21.62
C ALA A 103 -9.97 9.63 20.64
N GLN A 104 -9.55 8.52 20.07
CA GLN A 104 -8.49 8.47 19.06
C GLN A 104 -8.93 9.18 17.77
N TRP A 105 -10.14 8.90 17.27
CA TRP A 105 -10.69 9.59 16.10
C TRP A 105 -10.89 11.09 16.33
N ASP A 106 -11.36 11.50 17.51
CA ASP A 106 -11.50 12.92 17.85
C ASP A 106 -10.14 13.66 17.75
N VAL A 107 -9.07 13.04 18.20
CA VAL A 107 -7.71 13.59 18.09
C VAL A 107 -7.26 13.64 16.64
N PHE A 108 -7.43 12.55 15.89
CA PHE A 108 -7.08 12.52 14.47
C PHE A 108 -7.74 13.67 13.70
N GLN A 109 -9.05 13.79 13.84
CA GLN A 109 -9.85 14.84 13.18
C GLN A 109 -9.44 16.24 13.61
N SER A 110 -9.23 16.44 14.92
CA SER A 110 -8.83 17.74 15.46
C SER A 110 -7.48 18.20 14.93
N VAL A 111 -6.48 17.30 14.94
CA VAL A 111 -5.15 17.61 14.43
C VAL A 111 -5.17 17.82 12.93
N LEU A 112 -5.85 16.94 12.17
CA LEU A 112 -5.95 17.08 10.72
C LEU A 112 -6.60 18.40 10.33
N LYS A 113 -7.73 18.75 10.94
CA LYS A 113 -8.45 20.00 10.68
C LYS A 113 -7.62 21.24 11.01
N LYS A 114 -6.84 21.19 12.09
CA LYS A 114 -6.02 22.33 12.54
C LYS A 114 -4.76 22.52 11.72
N GLU A 115 -4.08 21.43 11.38
CA GLU A 115 -2.72 21.46 10.86
C GLU A 115 -2.62 21.18 9.35
N CYS A 116 -3.70 20.73 8.69
CA CYS A 116 -3.67 20.40 7.27
C CYS A 116 -4.54 21.33 6.43
N SER A 117 -3.96 21.93 5.39
CA SER A 117 -4.68 22.75 4.40
C SER A 117 -4.69 22.13 3.00
N LEU A 118 -4.07 20.95 2.83
CA LEU A 118 -4.07 20.21 1.58
C LEU A 118 -5.29 19.30 1.45
N PRO A 119 -5.75 19.00 0.23
CA PRO A 119 -6.69 17.92 0.02
C PRO A 119 -6.13 16.59 0.53
N VAL A 120 -6.95 15.78 1.20
CA VAL A 120 -6.55 14.48 1.74
C VAL A 120 -7.44 13.39 1.16
N PHE A 121 -6.84 12.28 0.77
CA PHE A 121 -7.51 11.04 0.38
C PHE A 121 -7.10 9.93 1.33
N HIS A 122 -8.04 9.12 1.79
CA HIS A 122 -7.83 8.18 2.87
C HIS A 122 -7.88 6.73 2.40
N CYS A 123 -6.94 5.92 2.86
CA CYS A 123 -6.99 4.46 2.85
C CYS A 123 -7.27 3.96 4.26
N ILE A 124 -8.01 2.87 4.41
CA ILE A 124 -8.28 2.25 5.71
C ILE A 124 -7.19 1.23 6.01
N GLY A 125 -6.61 1.30 7.22
CA GLY A 125 -5.68 0.30 7.74
C GLY A 125 -6.36 -0.67 8.71
N ASN A 126 -5.63 -1.65 9.22
CA ASN A 126 -6.17 -2.63 10.16
C ASN A 126 -6.46 -2.01 11.53
N HIS A 127 -5.65 -1.06 12.01
CA HIS A 127 -5.90 -0.36 13.27
C HIS A 127 -7.06 0.65 13.19
N ASP A 128 -7.52 1.00 11.99
CA ASP A 128 -8.72 1.82 11.78
C ASP A 128 -10.02 1.01 11.90
N VAL A 129 -9.94 -0.33 11.94
CA VAL A 129 -11.08 -1.26 11.98
C VAL A 129 -11.50 -1.50 13.43
N TRP A 130 -12.75 -1.17 13.76
CA TRP A 130 -13.21 -1.28 15.15
C TRP A 130 -13.77 -2.63 15.52
N GLY A 131 -13.26 -3.19 16.63
CA GLY A 131 -13.89 -4.25 17.38
C GLY A 131 -13.70 -5.67 16.84
N TRP A 132 -12.91 -5.88 15.79
CA TRP A 132 -12.66 -7.23 15.28
C TRP A 132 -11.88 -8.12 16.25
N GLY A 133 -11.05 -7.53 17.11
CA GLY A 133 -10.33 -8.22 18.18
C GLY A 133 -11.14 -8.38 19.47
N LEU A 134 -12.41 -7.92 19.51
CA LEU A 134 -13.26 -8.02 20.70
C LEU A 134 -14.29 -9.14 20.59
N ASP A 135 -14.32 -10.03 21.57
CA ASP A 135 -15.39 -11.01 21.71
C ASP A 135 -16.55 -10.44 22.55
N ASP A 136 -17.26 -9.46 21.99
CA ASP A 136 -18.42 -8.82 22.61
C ASP A 136 -19.56 -8.65 21.59
N GLU A 137 -20.64 -9.39 21.76
CA GLU A 137 -21.81 -9.34 20.87
C GLU A 137 -22.47 -7.95 20.81
N ARG A 138 -22.31 -7.10 21.83
CA ARG A 138 -22.81 -5.70 21.82
C ARG A 138 -21.99 -4.85 20.88
N VAL A 139 -20.66 -5.11 20.79
CA VAL A 139 -19.77 -4.45 19.85
C VAL A 139 -20.07 -4.90 18.42
N LYS A 140 -20.22 -6.21 18.21
CA LYS A 140 -20.58 -6.79 16.90
C LYS A 140 -21.93 -6.29 16.37
N ALA A 141 -22.88 -5.98 17.28
CA ALA A 141 -24.19 -5.41 16.93
C ALA A 141 -24.19 -3.88 16.71
N ASP A 142 -23.11 -3.18 17.01
CA ASP A 142 -23.02 -1.72 16.82
C ASP A 142 -22.92 -1.38 15.33
N ARG A 143 -23.63 -0.30 14.92
CA ARG A 143 -23.64 0.18 13.53
C ARG A 143 -22.26 0.64 13.03
N LEU A 144 -21.32 0.91 13.92
CA LEU A 144 -19.95 1.35 13.62
C LEU A 144 -18.96 0.19 13.62
N TYR A 145 -19.42 -1.05 13.89
CA TYR A 145 -18.57 -2.24 13.92
C TYR A 145 -17.76 -2.40 12.63
N GLY A 146 -16.56 -2.89 12.78
CA GLY A 146 -15.64 -3.13 11.68
C GLY A 146 -15.19 -1.83 11.02
N LYS A 147 -15.27 -1.77 9.70
CA LYS A 147 -14.78 -0.64 8.89
C LYS A 147 -15.73 0.56 8.83
N GLN A 148 -16.97 0.39 9.34
CA GLN A 148 -18.00 1.44 9.22
C GLN A 148 -17.60 2.71 9.95
N TRP A 149 -16.87 2.60 11.07
CA TRP A 149 -16.40 3.77 11.78
C TRP A 149 -15.37 4.57 10.95
N ALA A 150 -14.36 3.90 10.41
CA ALA A 150 -13.37 4.54 9.53
C ALA A 150 -14.02 5.19 8.29
N VAL A 151 -14.96 4.47 7.64
CA VAL A 151 -15.73 5.00 6.51
C VAL A 151 -16.44 6.31 6.88
N LEU A 152 -17.06 6.37 8.08
CA LEU A 152 -17.74 7.56 8.60
C LEU A 152 -16.75 8.70 8.87
N GLU A 153 -15.66 8.42 9.58
CA GLU A 153 -14.67 9.42 9.98
C GLU A 153 -13.94 10.03 8.78
N PHE A 154 -13.66 9.25 7.76
CA PHE A 154 -13.07 9.73 6.53
C PHE A 154 -14.06 10.36 5.54
N GLY A 155 -15.36 10.32 5.84
CA GLY A 155 -16.40 10.82 4.95
C GLY A 155 -16.50 10.07 3.62
N LEU A 156 -16.14 8.80 3.61
CA LEU A 156 -16.15 7.93 2.43
C LEU A 156 -17.57 7.41 2.15
N LYS A 157 -17.82 7.09 0.88
CA LYS A 157 -19.06 6.40 0.48
C LYS A 157 -18.95 4.89 0.62
N ASN A 158 -17.74 4.36 0.49
CA ASN A 158 -17.43 2.94 0.58
C ASN A 158 -16.01 2.78 1.13
N ARG A 159 -15.65 1.60 1.63
CA ARG A 159 -14.32 1.23 2.14
C ARG A 159 -13.23 1.16 1.06
N TYR A 160 -13.62 1.05 -0.21
CA TYR A 160 -12.76 1.16 -1.38
C TYR A 160 -13.40 2.10 -2.41
N TYR A 161 -12.59 2.76 -3.23
CA TYR A 161 -13.06 3.73 -4.21
C TYR A 161 -11.97 4.07 -5.24
N SER A 162 -12.34 4.79 -6.28
CA SER A 162 -11.42 5.33 -7.27
C SER A 162 -11.69 6.80 -7.57
N PHE A 163 -10.71 7.47 -8.15
CA PHE A 163 -10.83 8.86 -8.61
C PHE A 163 -9.74 9.19 -9.62
N ASP A 164 -10.01 10.20 -10.46
CA ASP A 164 -9.05 10.74 -11.41
C ASP A 164 -8.45 12.06 -10.90
N LYS A 165 -7.14 12.21 -11.05
CA LYS A 165 -6.44 13.46 -10.72
C LYS A 165 -5.20 13.63 -11.57
N ALA A 166 -5.06 14.81 -12.18
CA ALA A 166 -3.87 15.21 -12.94
C ALA A 166 -3.44 14.20 -14.04
N GLY A 167 -4.40 13.50 -14.65
CA GLY A 167 -4.16 12.52 -15.72
C GLY A 167 -3.71 11.13 -15.25
N TRP A 168 -3.78 10.87 -13.94
CA TRP A 168 -3.65 9.56 -13.33
C TRP A 168 -4.99 9.08 -12.80
N HIS A 169 -5.23 7.78 -12.87
CA HIS A 169 -6.32 7.11 -12.19
C HIS A 169 -5.81 6.51 -10.88
N PHE A 170 -6.53 6.75 -9.78
CA PHE A 170 -6.20 6.26 -8.45
C PHE A 170 -7.25 5.28 -7.98
N ILE A 171 -6.79 4.13 -7.50
CA ILE A 171 -7.61 3.08 -6.92
C ILE A 171 -7.20 2.92 -5.48
N VAL A 172 -8.13 3.10 -4.54
CA VAL A 172 -7.92 2.89 -3.10
C VAL A 172 -8.61 1.60 -2.70
N LEU A 173 -7.83 0.64 -2.22
CA LEU A 173 -8.29 -0.68 -1.80
C LEU A 173 -8.47 -0.73 -0.29
N ASP A 174 -9.42 -1.54 0.14
CA ASP A 174 -9.52 -2.05 1.49
C ASP A 174 -8.82 -3.41 1.55
N SER A 175 -7.64 -3.42 2.12
CA SER A 175 -6.74 -4.57 2.14
C SER A 175 -6.95 -5.52 3.32
N THR A 176 -7.83 -5.17 4.26
CA THR A 176 -8.01 -5.91 5.51
C THR A 176 -9.23 -6.83 5.39
N TYR A 177 -9.04 -8.11 5.57
CA TYR A 177 -10.10 -9.12 5.53
C TYR A 177 -10.23 -9.80 6.90
N GLN A 178 -11.44 -9.81 7.47
CA GLN A 178 -11.68 -10.42 8.77
C GLN A 178 -11.48 -11.93 8.71
N VAL A 179 -10.82 -12.46 9.72
CA VAL A 179 -10.64 -13.91 9.95
C VAL A 179 -11.27 -14.27 11.28
N ASP A 180 -12.14 -15.26 11.25
CA ASP A 180 -12.68 -15.84 12.48
C ASP A 180 -11.61 -16.74 13.10
N THR A 181 -11.05 -16.32 14.22
CA THR A 181 -10.12 -17.13 15.02
C THR A 181 -10.58 -17.18 16.45
N THR A 182 -10.38 -18.33 17.10
CA THR A 182 -10.57 -18.52 18.54
C THR A 182 -9.24 -18.57 19.29
N ASP A 183 -8.12 -18.53 18.55
CA ASP A 183 -6.78 -18.49 19.10
C ASP A 183 -6.36 -17.02 19.30
N PRO A 184 -6.12 -16.57 20.52
CA PRO A 184 -5.68 -15.20 20.80
C PRO A 184 -4.29 -14.89 20.27
N GLU A 185 -3.49 -15.88 19.89
CA GLU A 185 -2.18 -15.72 19.26
C GLU A 185 -2.29 -15.49 17.74
N GLU A 186 -3.48 -15.76 17.15
CA GLU A 186 -3.73 -15.56 15.73
C GLU A 186 -4.32 -14.16 15.46
N SER A 187 -3.93 -13.56 14.36
CA SER A 187 -4.49 -12.29 13.91
C SER A 187 -5.96 -12.44 13.52
N CYS A 188 -6.82 -11.50 13.97
CA CYS A 188 -8.23 -11.45 13.58
C CYS A 188 -8.45 -10.93 12.15
N TYR A 189 -7.39 -10.66 11.40
CA TYR A 189 -7.44 -10.23 10.00
C TYR A 189 -6.29 -10.84 9.18
N THR A 190 -6.47 -10.78 7.87
CA THR A 190 -5.44 -11.11 6.87
C THR A 190 -5.46 -10.09 5.73
N GLY A 191 -4.33 -9.92 5.06
CA GLY A 191 -4.23 -9.11 3.84
C GLY A 191 -4.92 -9.80 2.68
N LYS A 192 -6.12 -9.33 2.27
CA LYS A 192 -6.90 -9.95 1.21
C LYS A 192 -8.02 -9.02 0.72
N LEU A 193 -8.33 -9.09 -0.57
CA LEU A 193 -9.57 -8.52 -1.12
C LEU A 193 -10.70 -9.54 -1.02
N ASP A 194 -11.91 -9.12 -0.63
CA ASP A 194 -13.08 -9.97 -0.83
C ASP A 194 -13.51 -10.02 -2.30
N GLU A 195 -14.40 -10.94 -2.63
CA GLU A 195 -14.80 -11.17 -4.02
C GLU A 195 -15.52 -9.96 -4.63
N GLU A 196 -16.34 -9.25 -3.84
CA GLU A 196 -17.04 -8.04 -4.30
C GLU A 196 -16.05 -6.96 -4.73
N GLN A 197 -15.08 -6.67 -3.88
CA GLN A 197 -14.04 -5.69 -4.18
C GLN A 197 -13.14 -6.14 -5.34
N PHE A 198 -12.81 -7.44 -5.41
CA PHE A 198 -11.98 -7.95 -6.50
C PHE A 198 -12.70 -7.82 -7.87
N GLU A 199 -13.99 -8.12 -7.94
CA GLU A 199 -14.76 -7.94 -9.17
C GLU A 199 -14.92 -6.45 -9.52
N TRP A 200 -15.11 -5.58 -8.54
CA TRP A 200 -15.08 -4.14 -8.73
C TRP A 200 -13.72 -3.67 -9.29
N LEU A 201 -12.60 -4.13 -8.70
CA LEU A 201 -11.25 -3.81 -9.19
C LEU A 201 -11.05 -4.21 -10.66
N LYS A 202 -11.55 -5.39 -11.05
CA LYS A 202 -11.52 -5.82 -12.46
C LYS A 202 -12.30 -4.85 -13.36
N GLY A 203 -13.45 -4.38 -12.89
CA GLY A 203 -14.26 -3.38 -13.58
C GLY A 203 -13.53 -2.05 -13.75
N GLU A 204 -12.93 -1.53 -12.70
CA GLU A 204 -12.14 -0.28 -12.70
C GLU A 204 -10.96 -0.34 -13.68
N LEU A 205 -10.20 -1.43 -13.62
CA LEU A 205 -9.04 -1.62 -14.51
C LEU A 205 -9.48 -1.74 -15.98
N SER A 206 -10.57 -2.45 -16.24
CA SER A 206 -11.09 -2.64 -17.59
C SER A 206 -11.76 -1.38 -18.15
N GLY A 207 -12.33 -0.54 -17.28
CA GLY A 207 -12.97 0.73 -17.64
C GLY A 207 -11.97 1.88 -17.84
N THR A 208 -10.76 1.76 -17.34
CA THR A 208 -9.73 2.80 -17.46
C THR A 208 -9.01 2.69 -18.80
N ASP A 209 -8.91 3.81 -19.54
CA ASP A 209 -8.16 3.85 -20.79
C ASP A 209 -6.71 3.42 -20.57
N SER A 210 -6.20 2.54 -21.41
CA SER A 210 -4.85 1.98 -21.32
C SER A 210 -3.72 3.03 -21.41
N ALA A 211 -4.01 4.24 -21.87
CA ALA A 211 -3.08 5.36 -21.88
C ALA A 211 -3.02 6.13 -20.55
N VAL A 212 -4.02 5.92 -19.66
CA VAL A 212 -4.07 6.55 -18.34
C VAL A 212 -3.31 5.71 -17.33
N PRO A 213 -2.21 6.20 -16.73
CA PRO A 213 -1.48 5.47 -15.72
C PRO A 213 -2.31 5.34 -14.44
N ILE A 214 -2.19 4.18 -13.78
CA ILE A 214 -2.93 3.84 -12.57
C ILE A 214 -1.96 3.75 -11.39
N CYS A 215 -2.35 4.38 -10.27
CA CYS A 215 -1.75 4.22 -8.96
C CYS A 215 -2.75 3.54 -8.02
N VAL A 216 -2.32 2.46 -7.37
CA VAL A 216 -3.12 1.70 -6.40
C VAL A 216 -2.62 1.99 -4.99
N LEU A 217 -3.53 2.32 -4.07
CA LEU A 217 -3.26 2.44 -2.64
C LEU A 217 -3.83 1.23 -1.93
N SER A 218 -3.03 0.59 -1.08
CA SER A 218 -3.41 -0.57 -0.28
C SER A 218 -2.64 -0.49 1.03
N HIS A 219 -3.31 -0.45 2.18
CA HIS A 219 -2.58 -0.35 3.46
C HIS A 219 -1.63 -1.53 3.64
N ILE A 220 -2.16 -2.77 3.67
CA ILE A 220 -1.33 -3.97 3.68
C ILE A 220 -0.70 -4.12 2.29
N PRO A 221 0.62 -4.37 2.20
CA PRO A 221 1.30 -4.49 0.91
C PRO A 221 0.78 -5.65 0.06
N ILE A 222 0.55 -5.40 -1.23
CA ILE A 222 0.28 -6.47 -2.19
C ILE A 222 1.55 -7.30 -2.40
N ILE A 223 2.68 -6.63 -2.57
CA ILE A 223 4.01 -7.23 -2.68
C ILE A 223 4.99 -6.31 -1.95
N CYS A 224 5.76 -6.84 -1.02
CA CYS A 224 6.90 -6.17 -0.41
C CYS A 224 7.98 -7.19 -0.05
N PHE A 225 9.21 -6.72 0.07
CA PHE A 225 10.32 -7.56 0.50
C PHE A 225 10.54 -7.47 2.01
N CYS A 226 10.27 -6.32 2.61
CA CYS A 226 10.51 -6.10 4.04
C CYS A 226 9.74 -7.08 4.94
N ALA A 227 8.57 -7.58 4.51
CA ALA A 227 7.81 -8.59 5.25
C ALA A 227 8.57 -9.91 5.50
N PHE A 228 9.60 -10.21 4.72
CA PHE A 228 10.47 -11.36 4.97
C PHE A 228 11.46 -11.12 6.11
N LEU A 229 11.77 -9.86 6.40
CA LEU A 229 12.80 -9.44 7.36
C LEU A 229 12.21 -8.92 8.68
N ASP A 230 10.88 -8.93 8.83
CA ASP A 230 10.20 -8.55 10.06
C ASP A 230 10.10 -9.78 10.98
N GLY A 231 10.91 -9.79 12.03
CA GLY A 231 11.06 -10.94 12.92
C GLY A 231 11.88 -12.09 12.32
N ASP A 232 11.63 -13.30 12.85
CA ASP A 232 12.45 -14.50 12.58
C ASP A 232 11.78 -15.45 11.56
N ASN A 233 11.37 -14.93 10.42
CA ASN A 233 10.57 -15.65 9.43
C ASN A 233 11.29 -16.85 8.78
N GLU A 234 12.62 -16.95 8.91
CA GLU A 234 13.45 -18.04 8.37
C GLU A 234 13.76 -19.15 9.38
N LYS A 235 13.35 -19.04 10.64
CA LYS A 235 13.72 -20.00 11.71
C LYS A 235 13.34 -21.45 11.42
N SER A 236 12.28 -21.69 10.66
CA SER A 236 11.89 -23.05 10.28
C SER A 236 12.77 -23.67 9.17
N GLY A 237 13.66 -22.87 8.55
CA GLY A 237 14.39 -23.21 7.33
C GLY A 237 13.61 -22.91 6.05
N ASP A 238 12.35 -22.50 6.15
CA ASP A 238 11.53 -21.99 5.07
C ASP A 238 11.14 -20.53 5.41
N TRP A 239 11.11 -19.64 4.43
CA TRP A 239 10.59 -18.29 4.64
C TRP A 239 9.07 -18.32 4.80
N VAL A 240 8.57 -17.89 5.94
CA VAL A 240 7.15 -17.84 6.27
C VAL A 240 6.76 -16.40 6.56
N VAL A 241 5.90 -15.81 5.73
CA VAL A 241 5.35 -14.48 5.94
C VAL A 241 3.91 -14.63 6.43
N PRO A 242 3.57 -14.07 7.61
CA PRO A 242 2.19 -14.08 8.10
C PRO A 242 1.22 -13.44 7.10
N GLY A 243 0.03 -14.03 6.99
CA GLY A 243 -1.00 -13.53 6.08
C GLY A 243 -1.54 -12.14 6.45
N ALA A 244 -1.30 -11.69 7.69
CA ALA A 244 -1.63 -10.35 8.13
C ALA A 244 -0.65 -9.28 7.60
N TRP A 245 0.57 -9.64 7.17
CA TRP A 245 1.64 -8.71 6.80
C TRP A 245 1.71 -8.40 5.30
N MET A 246 1.23 -9.30 4.47
CA MET A 246 1.21 -9.15 3.02
C MET A 246 0.00 -9.87 2.45
N HIS A 247 -0.54 -9.39 1.34
CA HIS A 247 -1.70 -9.98 0.70
C HIS A 247 -1.53 -11.47 0.38
N ILE A 248 -2.38 -12.33 0.93
CA ILE A 248 -2.39 -13.78 0.62
C ILE A 248 -2.91 -14.07 -0.80
N ASP A 249 -3.65 -13.14 -1.38
CA ASP A 249 -4.15 -13.16 -2.76
C ASP A 249 -3.29 -12.33 -3.74
N ALA A 250 -2.07 -11.94 -3.32
CA ALA A 250 -1.13 -11.16 -4.14
C ALA A 250 -0.91 -11.76 -5.55
N ARG A 251 -0.87 -13.10 -5.67
CA ARG A 251 -0.75 -13.77 -6.96
C ARG A 251 -1.93 -13.44 -7.89
N ARG A 252 -3.15 -13.48 -7.36
CA ARG A 252 -4.38 -13.19 -8.10
C ARG A 252 -4.42 -11.73 -8.56
N ILE A 253 -4.05 -10.80 -7.67
CA ILE A 253 -3.98 -9.36 -7.97
C ILE A 253 -2.89 -9.09 -9.03
N LYS A 254 -1.71 -9.65 -8.85
CA LYS A 254 -0.59 -9.54 -9.80
C LYS A 254 -0.96 -10.09 -11.19
N ASP A 255 -1.67 -11.23 -11.27
CA ASP A 255 -2.11 -11.79 -12.54
C ASP A 255 -3.13 -10.86 -13.25
N LEU A 256 -4.00 -10.21 -12.48
CA LEU A 256 -4.91 -9.18 -13.00
C LEU A 256 -4.12 -7.97 -13.54
N PHE A 257 -3.16 -7.43 -12.79
CA PHE A 257 -2.32 -6.30 -13.23
C PHE A 257 -1.49 -6.62 -14.47
N LEU A 258 -1.09 -7.88 -14.65
CA LEU A 258 -0.36 -8.30 -15.86
C LEU A 258 -1.14 -8.07 -17.15
N GLY A 259 -2.47 -8.12 -17.10
CA GLY A 259 -3.38 -7.78 -18.19
C GLY A 259 -3.55 -6.27 -18.41
N HIS A 260 -3.18 -5.43 -17.44
CA HIS A 260 -3.39 -3.98 -17.42
C HIS A 260 -2.06 -3.23 -17.26
N LYS A 261 -1.33 -3.05 -18.36
CA LYS A 261 0.04 -2.48 -18.37
C LYS A 261 0.12 -1.03 -17.93
N ASN A 262 -1.01 -0.36 -17.79
CA ASN A 262 -1.13 0.99 -17.25
C ASN A 262 -1.17 1.04 -15.70
N VAL A 263 -1.26 -0.10 -14.99
CA VAL A 263 -0.94 -0.14 -13.56
C VAL A 263 0.55 0.06 -13.40
N ARG A 264 0.96 1.16 -12.76
CA ARG A 264 2.35 1.60 -12.71
C ARG A 264 2.93 1.65 -11.31
N LEU A 265 2.10 1.91 -10.30
CA LEU A 265 2.53 2.18 -8.95
C LEU A 265 1.54 1.59 -7.94
N CYS A 266 2.06 0.95 -6.90
CA CYS A 266 1.32 0.60 -5.69
C CYS A 266 1.98 1.30 -4.50
N LEU A 267 1.18 1.93 -3.63
CA LEU A 267 1.62 2.54 -2.38
C LEU A 267 1.03 1.75 -1.22
N SER A 268 1.83 1.43 -0.23
CA SER A 268 1.42 0.70 0.97
C SER A 268 2.19 1.18 2.21
N GLY A 269 1.71 0.78 3.39
CA GLY A 269 2.34 1.00 4.69
C GLY A 269 2.45 -0.30 5.47
N HIS A 270 1.88 -0.30 6.70
CA HIS A 270 1.67 -1.45 7.55
C HIS A 270 2.93 -2.05 8.20
N MET A 271 4.00 -2.21 7.44
CA MET A 271 5.22 -2.85 7.94
C MET A 271 6.10 -1.92 8.78
N HIS A 272 5.81 -0.61 8.82
CA HIS A 272 6.67 0.42 9.43
C HIS A 272 8.12 0.42 8.93
N MET A 273 8.41 -0.41 7.95
CA MET A 273 9.68 -0.50 7.23
C MET A 273 9.53 0.07 5.82
N ARG A 274 10.64 0.30 5.17
CA ARG A 274 10.64 0.87 3.83
C ARG A 274 11.31 -0.06 2.83
N ASP A 275 10.61 -0.35 1.73
CA ASP A 275 11.23 -0.95 0.55
C ASP A 275 10.63 -0.44 -0.77
N GLU A 276 11.29 -0.78 -1.86
CA GLU A 276 10.82 -0.54 -3.22
C GLU A 276 11.10 -1.78 -4.05
N VAL A 277 10.05 -2.41 -4.56
CA VAL A 277 10.13 -3.59 -5.43
C VAL A 277 9.54 -3.24 -6.78
N GLU A 278 10.24 -3.55 -7.87
CA GLU A 278 9.66 -3.50 -9.21
C GLU A 278 9.43 -4.93 -9.71
N PHE A 279 8.18 -5.26 -10.01
CA PHE A 279 7.82 -6.58 -10.50
C PHE A 279 6.83 -6.49 -11.68
N LEU A 280 7.22 -7.06 -12.82
CA LEU A 280 6.42 -7.10 -14.05
C LEU A 280 5.94 -5.72 -14.55
N GLY A 281 6.74 -4.68 -14.30
CA GLY A 281 6.49 -3.30 -14.74
C GLY A 281 5.59 -2.49 -13.80
N VAL A 282 5.26 -3.03 -12.65
CA VAL A 282 4.60 -2.33 -11.54
C VAL A 282 5.63 -2.06 -10.45
N LYS A 283 5.71 -0.82 -9.98
CA LYS A 283 6.50 -0.43 -8.81
C LYS A 283 5.63 -0.56 -7.57
N TYR A 284 6.10 -1.29 -6.56
CA TYR A 284 5.48 -1.43 -5.25
C TYR A 284 6.36 -0.71 -4.23
N LEU A 285 5.78 0.25 -3.55
CA LEU A 285 6.41 0.97 -2.44
C LEU A 285 5.73 0.53 -1.15
N CYS A 286 6.51 0.01 -0.21
CA CYS A 286 6.14 -0.09 1.18
C CYS A 286 6.80 1.07 1.90
N ASP A 287 6.00 2.01 2.39
CA ASP A 287 6.49 3.26 2.94
C ASP A 287 6.61 3.16 4.46
N GLY A 288 7.67 3.73 5.02
CA GLY A 288 7.89 3.75 6.45
C GLY A 288 6.84 4.61 7.19
N ALA A 289 6.64 4.32 8.46
CA ALA A 289 5.59 4.90 9.29
C ALA A 289 5.86 6.37 9.67
N VAL A 290 4.78 7.18 9.67
CA VAL A 290 4.81 8.50 10.29
C VAL A 290 5.17 8.39 11.78
N SER A 291 4.62 7.41 12.49
CA SER A 291 4.91 7.16 13.89
C SER A 291 6.27 6.48 14.16
N GLY A 292 6.96 5.99 13.09
CA GLY A 292 8.11 5.09 13.27
C GLY A 292 7.72 3.84 14.05
N GLY A 293 8.37 3.58 15.18
CA GLY A 293 8.00 2.52 16.11
C GLY A 293 6.94 2.99 17.11
N TRP A 294 5.72 3.31 16.64
CA TRP A 294 4.57 3.74 17.49
C TRP A 294 4.93 4.91 18.42
N TRP A 295 5.59 5.93 17.90
CA TRP A 295 6.04 7.14 18.59
C TRP A 295 7.19 6.92 19.62
N LYS A 296 7.74 5.69 19.69
CA LYS A 296 8.85 5.34 20.58
C LYS A 296 10.22 5.45 19.93
N GLY A 297 10.31 6.07 18.76
CA GLY A 297 11.54 6.22 17.98
C GLY A 297 11.49 5.50 16.64
N ASN A 298 12.62 4.96 16.21
CA ASN A 298 12.69 4.19 14.96
C ASN A 298 11.98 2.84 15.11
N HIS A 299 11.46 2.33 13.99
CA HIS A 299 11.15 0.91 13.87
C HIS A 299 12.32 0.26 13.14
N TYR A 300 13.02 -0.65 13.82
CA TYR A 300 14.34 -1.14 13.38
C TYR A 300 15.25 0.04 12.97
N GLU A 301 15.81 0.03 11.77
CA GLU A 301 16.64 1.10 11.21
C GLU A 301 15.85 2.25 10.56
N PHE A 302 14.52 2.18 10.52
CA PHE A 302 13.67 3.17 9.81
C PHE A 302 13.17 4.26 10.77
N PRO A 303 13.62 5.52 10.62
CA PRO A 303 13.14 6.61 11.43
C PRO A 303 11.72 7.05 11.05
N PRO A 304 10.97 7.71 11.97
CA PRO A 304 9.72 8.35 11.65
C PRO A 304 9.81 9.26 10.44
N GLY A 305 8.87 9.08 9.48
CA GLY A 305 8.91 9.82 8.23
C GLY A 305 7.67 9.59 7.35
N TYR A 306 7.74 10.09 6.14
CA TYR A 306 6.72 9.92 5.10
C TYR A 306 7.39 9.93 3.73
N VAL A 307 6.67 9.46 2.72
CA VAL A 307 7.18 9.47 1.34
C VAL A 307 6.54 10.61 0.54
N VAL A 308 7.36 11.29 -0.25
CA VAL A 308 6.88 12.20 -1.30
C VAL A 308 7.05 11.50 -2.65
N VAL A 309 5.97 11.45 -3.42
CA VAL A 309 5.93 10.81 -4.74
C VAL A 309 5.64 11.84 -5.81
N ASP A 310 6.55 11.98 -6.77
CA ASP A 310 6.33 12.72 -8.01
C ASP A 310 5.75 11.80 -9.08
N LEU A 311 4.60 12.15 -9.63
CA LEU A 311 3.94 11.45 -10.71
C LEU A 311 4.12 12.24 -12.02
N TYR A 312 4.44 11.53 -13.10
CA TYR A 312 4.75 12.13 -14.38
C TYR A 312 3.70 11.75 -15.45
N ASN A 313 3.59 12.62 -16.47
CA ASN A 313 2.66 12.45 -17.59
C ASN A 313 2.96 11.23 -18.50
N ASP A 314 4.10 10.59 -18.32
CA ASP A 314 4.51 9.38 -19.04
C ASP A 314 4.24 8.09 -18.25
N GLY A 315 3.56 8.20 -17.10
CA GLY A 315 3.24 7.06 -16.21
C GLY A 315 4.43 6.62 -15.34
N THR A 316 5.52 7.36 -15.32
CA THR A 316 6.65 7.10 -14.39
C THR A 316 6.43 7.82 -13.06
N SER A 317 7.11 7.35 -12.01
CA SER A 317 7.11 7.96 -10.69
C SER A 317 8.53 8.10 -10.13
N ARG A 318 8.70 8.99 -9.17
CA ARG A 318 9.89 9.10 -8.33
C ARG A 318 9.44 9.25 -6.89
N SER A 319 10.06 8.53 -5.97
CA SER A 319 9.79 8.57 -4.54
C SER A 319 10.99 9.13 -3.78
N GLU A 320 10.71 9.81 -2.66
CA GLU A 320 11.71 10.31 -1.71
C GLU A 320 11.16 10.18 -0.29
N TYR A 321 11.92 9.55 0.61
CA TYR A 321 11.58 9.44 2.02
C TYR A 321 12.03 10.68 2.78
N ILE A 322 11.11 11.34 3.46
CA ILE A 322 11.35 12.55 4.22
C ILE A 322 11.22 12.25 5.72
N THR A 323 12.31 12.43 6.45
CA THR A 323 12.30 12.39 7.90
C THR A 323 12.04 13.78 8.46
N TYR A 324 11.08 13.94 9.35
CA TYR A 324 10.75 15.24 9.93
C TYR A 324 11.39 15.48 11.31
N LYS A 325 12.49 14.75 11.58
CA LYS A 325 13.35 14.87 12.78
C LYS A 325 12.54 14.73 14.07
N TRP A 326 11.61 13.76 14.08
CA TRP A 326 10.91 13.41 15.30
C TRP A 326 11.90 12.92 16.34
N LYS A 327 11.82 13.46 17.55
CA LYS A 327 12.47 12.94 18.74
C LYS A 327 11.41 12.89 19.82
N GLU A 328 11.35 11.78 20.53
CA GLU A 328 10.54 11.67 21.73
C GLU A 328 10.94 12.78 22.69
N ALA A 329 9.95 13.45 23.29
CA ALA A 329 10.25 14.41 24.36
C ALA A 329 10.75 13.61 25.56
N THR A 330 12.00 13.82 25.95
CA THR A 330 12.64 13.23 27.13
C THR A 330 11.98 13.71 28.41
#